data_02224ffcbe1a463418564eaa377aef3b
#
_entry.id   02224ffcbe1a463418564eaa377aef3b
#
_cell.length_a   1.000
_cell.length_b   1.000
_cell.length_c   1.000
_cell.angle_alpha   90.00
_cell.angle_beta   90.00
_cell.angle_gamma   90.00
#
_symmetry.space_group_name_H-M   'P 1'
#
loop_
_entity.id
_entity.type
_entity.pdbx_description
1 polymer ?
#
loop_
_entity_poly.entity_id
_entity_poly.type
_entity_poly.pdbx_seq_one_letter_code
_entity_poly.pdbx_strand_id
1 'polypeptide(L)'
;MTESGHGHGRGHGHGHGLGHGHGLGLGLGEVQREHWQRTYGRHPGMYGEEPSEPAVHAAAVFRAAGAREVLELGAGHGRDALYFARAGFTVLAADFSPVGLEQLRQAADGQGVAGRVTTAVHDVREPLPLADASVDGVFAHMLLCMALSTREIHALVDEVRRVLRPGGTFVYTVRHTGDAHYRAGTAHGDDIWEHGGFAVHFFPRALVDALAADWILREVHPFEEGGLPRRLWRVTQTTPGPSRPVRPAPRRPDPAEG
;
A
#
# COMPACT_ATOMS: atom_id res chain seq x y z
N MET A 1 -73.99 -28.92 -16.70
CA MET A 1 -73.84 -29.60 -18.02
C MET A 1 -72.39 -29.47 -18.36
N THR A 2 -71.66 -30.55 -18.09
CA THR A 2 -70.79 -31.29 -19.02
C THR A 2 -69.54 -30.55 -19.49
N GLU A 3 -68.36 -30.94 -19.46
CA GLU A 3 -67.53 -32.14 -19.16
C GLU A 3 -66.14 -31.81 -19.64
N SER A 4 -65.17 -32.18 -18.83
CA SER A 4 -64.02 -33.01 -19.09
C SER A 4 -63.13 -32.76 -20.31
N GLY A 5 -61.84 -32.69 -20.07
CA GLY A 5 -60.79 -32.90 -21.04
C GLY A 5 -59.40 -32.93 -20.46
N HIS A 6 -58.90 -34.12 -20.19
CA HIS A 6 -57.50 -34.40 -19.78
C HIS A 6 -56.53 -34.23 -20.97
N GLY A 7 -55.35 -33.76 -20.68
CA GLY A 7 -54.21 -33.77 -21.61
C GLY A 7 -52.86 -33.70 -20.94
N HIS A 8 -52.24 -34.85 -20.73
CA HIS A 8 -50.82 -34.99 -20.30
C HIS A 8 -49.91 -34.65 -21.48
N GLY A 9 -48.91 -33.82 -21.23
CA GLY A 9 -47.80 -33.58 -22.13
C GLY A 9 -46.52 -33.31 -21.38
N ARG A 10 -45.70 -34.35 -21.23
CA ARG A 10 -44.31 -34.22 -20.77
C ARG A 10 -43.47 -33.69 -21.93
N GLY A 11 -42.70 -32.63 -21.69
CA GLY A 11 -41.71 -32.13 -22.61
C GLY A 11 -40.44 -31.76 -21.83
N HIS A 12 -39.43 -32.63 -21.90
CA HIS A 12 -38.07 -32.31 -21.49
C HIS A 12 -37.48 -31.32 -22.47
N GLY A 13 -37.04 -30.17 -21.98
CA GLY A 13 -36.25 -29.22 -22.75
C GLY A 13 -35.03 -28.83 -21.94
N HIS A 14 -33.90 -29.47 -22.21
CA HIS A 14 -32.59 -29.01 -21.77
C HIS A 14 -32.23 -27.75 -22.54
N GLY A 15 -32.11 -26.64 -21.87
CA GLY A 15 -31.57 -25.41 -22.39
C GLY A 15 -30.33 -25.00 -21.60
N HIS A 16 -29.18 -25.52 -21.97
CA HIS A 16 -27.90 -24.97 -21.55
C HIS A 16 -27.72 -23.63 -22.24
N GLY A 17 -27.88 -22.55 -21.49
CA GLY A 17 -27.53 -21.20 -21.90
C GLY A 17 -26.39 -20.66 -21.04
N LEU A 18 -25.17 -21.20 -21.22
CA LEU A 18 -23.96 -20.58 -20.71
C LEU A 18 -23.60 -19.39 -21.60
N GLY A 19 -24.23 -18.26 -21.33
CA GLY A 19 -23.79 -16.97 -21.85
C GLY A 19 -22.66 -16.42 -21.04
N HIS A 20 -21.44 -16.95 -21.19
CA HIS A 20 -20.23 -16.28 -20.75
C HIS A 20 -19.96 -15.14 -21.74
N GLY A 21 -20.57 -13.98 -21.50
CA GLY A 21 -20.16 -12.74 -22.11
C GLY A 21 -18.75 -12.40 -21.61
N HIS A 22 -17.73 -12.82 -22.33
CA HIS A 22 -16.38 -12.29 -22.20
C HIS A 22 -16.37 -10.88 -22.81
N GLY A 23 -17.00 -9.92 -22.10
CA GLY A 23 -16.62 -8.54 -22.23
C GLY A 23 -15.22 -8.44 -21.64
N LEU A 24 -14.25 -7.98 -22.40
CA LEU A 24 -12.94 -7.53 -21.92
C LEU A 24 -13.17 -6.28 -21.04
N GLY A 25 -13.81 -6.44 -19.88
CA GLY A 25 -13.89 -5.40 -18.86
C GLY A 25 -12.49 -5.23 -18.25
N LEU A 26 -12.05 -3.99 -18.15
CA LEU A 26 -10.84 -3.64 -17.42
C LEU A 26 -10.92 -4.24 -16.02
N GLY A 27 -9.83 -4.84 -15.52
CA GLY A 27 -9.75 -5.31 -14.14
C GLY A 27 -9.93 -4.15 -13.16
N LEU A 28 -10.38 -4.43 -11.93
CA LEU A 28 -10.62 -3.42 -10.90
C LEU A 28 -9.44 -2.46 -10.75
N GLY A 29 -8.22 -2.98 -10.76
CA GLY A 29 -6.99 -2.18 -10.66
C GLY A 29 -6.81 -1.19 -11.81
N GLU A 30 -7.16 -1.58 -13.04
CA GLU A 30 -7.06 -0.69 -14.20
C GLU A 30 -8.12 0.42 -14.14
N VAL A 31 -9.34 0.09 -13.75
CA VAL A 31 -10.41 1.07 -13.53
C VAL A 31 -9.99 2.10 -12.47
N GLN A 32 -9.39 1.64 -11.38
CA GLN A 32 -8.90 2.52 -10.31
C GLN A 32 -7.73 3.39 -10.78
N ARG A 33 -6.81 2.85 -11.60
CA ARG A 33 -5.72 3.62 -12.19
C ARG A 33 -6.23 4.76 -13.04
N GLU A 34 -7.18 4.50 -13.94
CA GLU A 34 -7.82 5.55 -14.74
C GLU A 34 -8.57 6.58 -13.89
N HIS A 35 -9.24 6.12 -12.83
CA HIS A 35 -9.96 6.99 -11.91
C HIS A 35 -9.00 7.99 -11.24
N TRP A 36 -7.87 7.53 -10.70
CA TRP A 36 -6.86 8.37 -10.06
C TRP A 36 -6.17 9.31 -11.06
N GLN A 37 -5.85 8.86 -12.27
CA GLN A 37 -5.30 9.72 -13.33
C GLN A 37 -6.22 10.91 -13.61
N ARG A 38 -7.52 10.63 -13.78
CA ARG A 38 -8.53 11.69 -13.99
C ARG A 38 -8.65 12.61 -12.78
N THR A 39 -8.56 12.06 -11.59
CA THR A 39 -8.68 12.81 -10.33
C THR A 39 -7.53 13.79 -10.17
N TYR A 40 -6.29 13.37 -10.36
CA TYR A 40 -5.12 14.27 -10.33
C TYR A 40 -5.17 15.34 -11.43
N GLY A 41 -5.63 14.97 -12.63
CA GLY A 41 -5.79 15.93 -13.73
C GLY A 41 -6.85 17.00 -13.47
N ARG A 42 -7.94 16.67 -12.76
CA ARG A 42 -9.03 17.59 -12.46
C ARG A 42 -8.80 18.42 -11.20
N HIS A 43 -8.05 17.91 -10.25
CA HIS A 43 -7.86 18.49 -8.94
C HIS A 43 -6.35 18.57 -8.58
N PRO A 44 -5.56 19.39 -9.28
CA PRO A 44 -4.16 19.59 -8.92
C PRO A 44 -4.03 20.04 -7.47
N GLY A 45 -3.08 19.47 -6.73
CA GLY A 45 -2.84 19.82 -5.34
C GLY A 45 -3.98 19.49 -4.35
N MET A 46 -4.85 18.54 -4.69
CA MET A 46 -6.07 18.22 -3.93
C MET A 46 -5.88 17.88 -2.45
N TYR A 47 -4.68 17.48 -2.05
CA TYR A 47 -4.36 17.16 -0.66
C TYR A 47 -3.63 18.30 0.07
N GLY A 48 -3.46 19.46 -0.60
CA GLY A 48 -2.74 20.60 -0.04
C GLY A 48 -1.23 20.41 0.00
N GLU A 49 -0.55 21.33 0.69
CA GLU A 49 0.93 21.36 0.78
C GLU A 49 1.46 20.87 2.14
N GLU A 50 0.61 20.91 3.17
CA GLU A 50 0.97 20.43 4.50
C GLU A 50 1.10 18.91 4.51
N PRO A 51 2.16 18.37 5.15
CA PRO A 51 2.36 16.94 5.22
C PRO A 51 1.23 16.24 5.97
N SER A 52 1.00 14.97 5.65
CA SER A 52 0.13 14.14 6.48
C SER A 52 0.74 13.94 7.88
N GLU A 53 -0.10 13.77 8.89
CA GLU A 53 0.39 13.40 10.23
C GLU A 53 1.23 12.11 10.20
N PRO A 54 0.82 11.05 9.46
CA PRO A 54 1.65 9.87 9.27
C PRO A 54 3.04 10.15 8.66
N ALA A 55 3.16 11.10 7.74
CA ALA A 55 4.48 11.47 7.18
C ALA A 55 5.35 12.17 8.22
N VAL A 56 4.76 13.04 9.04
CA VAL A 56 5.50 13.70 10.15
C VAL A 56 6.02 12.64 11.14
N HIS A 57 5.19 11.67 11.51
CA HIS A 57 5.60 10.53 12.33
C HIS A 57 6.72 9.73 11.65
N ALA A 58 6.53 9.35 10.39
CA ALA A 58 7.51 8.58 9.62
C ALA A 58 8.88 9.28 9.55
N ALA A 59 8.90 10.60 9.29
CA ALA A 59 10.15 11.37 9.28
C ALA A 59 10.87 11.34 10.63
N ALA A 60 10.14 11.39 11.74
CA ALA A 60 10.74 11.28 13.07
C ALA A 60 11.35 9.89 13.31
N VAL A 61 10.63 8.83 12.94
CA VAL A 61 11.11 7.44 13.05
C VAL A 61 12.34 7.20 12.16
N PHE A 62 12.29 7.63 10.90
CA PHE A 62 13.38 7.50 9.94
C PHE A 62 14.63 8.25 10.42
N ARG A 63 14.46 9.47 10.93
CA ARG A 63 15.59 10.26 11.49
C ARG A 63 16.21 9.58 12.70
N ALA A 64 15.40 9.05 13.62
CA ALA A 64 15.87 8.32 14.77
C ALA A 64 16.63 7.05 14.40
N ALA A 65 16.26 6.40 13.28
CA ALA A 65 16.97 5.25 12.72
C ALA A 65 18.22 5.63 11.90
N GLY A 66 18.52 6.92 11.69
CA GLY A 66 19.63 7.39 10.86
C GLY A 66 19.42 7.22 9.36
N ALA A 67 18.18 7.05 8.91
CA ALA A 67 17.82 6.90 7.51
C ALA A 67 18.20 8.13 6.70
N ARG A 68 18.56 7.90 5.44
CA ARG A 68 18.87 8.95 4.45
C ARG A 68 18.08 8.79 3.16
N GLU A 69 17.85 7.57 2.73
CA GLU A 69 17.19 7.22 1.50
C GLU A 69 15.80 6.64 1.81
N VAL A 70 14.76 7.33 1.36
CA VAL A 70 13.36 7.00 1.60
C VAL A 70 12.67 6.71 0.27
N LEU A 71 11.97 5.59 0.20
CA LEU A 71 11.03 5.28 -0.87
C LEU A 71 9.64 5.65 -0.41
N GLU A 72 8.94 6.48 -1.17
CA GLU A 72 7.50 6.69 -1.02
C GLU A 72 6.74 5.95 -2.11
N LEU A 73 5.83 5.09 -1.70
CA LEU A 73 4.92 4.36 -2.59
C LEU A 73 3.54 5.02 -2.58
N GLY A 74 2.99 5.28 -3.78
CA GLY A 74 1.73 6.02 -3.93
C GLY A 74 1.88 7.51 -3.64
N ALA A 75 2.95 8.13 -4.12
CA ALA A 75 3.29 9.51 -3.82
C ALA A 75 2.29 10.55 -4.36
N GLY A 76 1.49 10.19 -5.37
CA GLY A 76 0.53 11.08 -5.99
C GLY A 76 1.17 12.37 -6.50
N HIS A 77 0.62 13.52 -6.09
CA HIS A 77 1.18 14.83 -6.41
C HIS A 77 2.32 15.29 -5.47
N GLY A 78 2.76 14.41 -4.53
CA GLY A 78 4.00 14.57 -3.79
C GLY A 78 3.94 15.34 -2.49
N ARG A 79 2.78 15.54 -1.89
CA ARG A 79 2.63 16.26 -0.61
C ARG A 79 3.64 15.78 0.45
N ASP A 80 3.73 14.48 0.66
CA ASP A 80 4.58 13.87 1.69
C ASP A 80 6.02 13.69 1.21
N ALA A 81 6.26 13.38 -0.10
CA ALA A 81 7.60 13.34 -0.70
C ALA A 81 8.33 14.68 -0.58
N LEU A 82 7.64 15.79 -0.84
CA LEU A 82 8.20 17.13 -0.69
C LEU A 82 8.54 17.46 0.76
N TYR A 83 7.72 17.02 1.69
CA TYR A 83 8.02 17.15 3.11
C TYR A 83 9.27 16.36 3.51
N PHE A 84 9.41 15.10 3.09
CA PHE A 84 10.61 14.30 3.35
C PHE A 84 11.86 14.95 2.73
N ALA A 85 11.76 15.48 1.51
CA ALA A 85 12.88 16.18 0.86
C ALA A 85 13.30 17.43 1.64
N ARG A 86 12.32 18.26 2.09
CA ARG A 86 12.60 19.42 2.96
C ARG A 86 13.17 19.01 4.32
N ALA A 87 12.79 17.84 4.84
CA ALA A 87 13.32 17.28 6.07
C ALA A 87 14.75 16.72 5.93
N GLY A 88 15.32 16.75 4.72
CA GLY A 88 16.72 16.40 4.42
C GLY A 88 16.91 14.98 3.87
N PHE A 89 15.86 14.20 3.66
CA PHE A 89 15.96 12.88 3.05
C PHE A 89 16.15 13.00 1.52
N THR A 90 16.81 11.99 0.94
CA THR A 90 16.74 11.71 -0.51
C THR A 90 15.54 10.82 -0.75
N VAL A 91 14.63 11.24 -1.61
CA VAL A 91 13.34 10.59 -1.81
C VAL A 91 13.24 10.00 -3.21
N LEU A 92 12.92 8.73 -3.30
CA LEU A 92 12.38 8.11 -4.49
C LEU A 92 10.86 8.04 -4.34
N ALA A 93 10.14 8.80 -5.14
CA ALA A 93 8.68 8.86 -5.13
C ALA A 93 8.11 8.04 -6.28
N ALA A 94 7.42 6.95 -5.96
CA ALA A 94 6.80 6.06 -6.94
C ALA A 94 5.27 6.19 -6.92
N ASP A 95 4.68 6.30 -8.11
CA ASP A 95 3.23 6.29 -8.31
C ASP A 95 2.90 5.75 -9.70
N PHE A 96 1.75 5.13 -9.89
CA PHE A 96 1.32 4.71 -11.23
C PHE A 96 0.85 5.89 -12.10
N SER A 97 0.60 7.09 -11.49
CA SER A 97 0.09 8.27 -12.18
C SER A 97 1.22 9.19 -12.67
N PRO A 98 1.54 9.22 -13.96
CA PRO A 98 2.48 10.19 -14.49
C PRO A 98 2.00 11.64 -14.31
N VAL A 99 0.67 11.86 -14.25
CA VAL A 99 0.10 13.21 -14.00
C VAL A 99 0.43 13.67 -12.58
N GLY A 100 0.25 12.82 -11.57
CA GLY A 100 0.61 13.16 -10.19
C GLY A 100 2.11 13.43 -10.06
N LEU A 101 2.94 12.56 -10.62
CA LEU A 101 4.40 12.70 -10.56
C LEU A 101 4.92 13.95 -11.32
N GLU A 102 4.24 14.39 -12.36
CA GLU A 102 4.58 15.66 -13.02
C GLU A 102 4.30 16.87 -12.12
N GLN A 103 3.17 16.86 -11.41
CA GLN A 103 2.86 17.89 -10.41
C GLN A 103 3.91 17.89 -9.28
N LEU A 104 4.33 16.71 -8.81
CA LEU A 104 5.41 16.58 -7.83
C LEU A 104 6.72 17.20 -8.33
N ARG A 105 7.15 16.90 -9.57
CA ARG A 105 8.40 17.46 -10.14
C ARG A 105 8.35 18.98 -10.18
N GLN A 106 7.25 19.54 -10.68
CA GLN A 106 7.06 21.00 -10.75
C GLN A 106 7.09 21.65 -9.36
N ALA A 107 6.45 21.02 -8.37
CA ALA A 107 6.45 21.51 -7.00
C ALA A 107 7.85 21.38 -6.34
N ALA A 108 8.59 20.31 -6.64
CA ALA A 108 9.97 20.13 -6.16
C ALA A 108 10.92 21.20 -6.69
N ASP A 109 10.79 21.54 -7.98
CA ASP A 109 11.53 22.65 -8.60
C ASP A 109 11.18 23.99 -7.95
N GLY A 110 9.89 24.27 -7.81
CA GLY A 110 9.39 25.51 -7.20
C GLY A 110 9.81 25.69 -5.73
N GLN A 111 9.98 24.60 -5.00
CA GLN A 111 10.42 24.60 -3.59
C GLN A 111 11.94 24.46 -3.42
N GLY A 112 12.70 24.33 -4.50
CA GLY A 112 14.17 24.20 -4.46
C GLY A 112 14.66 22.87 -3.89
N VAL A 113 13.84 21.80 -3.93
CA VAL A 113 14.18 20.47 -3.42
C VAL A 113 14.32 19.40 -4.52
N ALA A 114 14.28 19.80 -5.79
CA ALA A 114 14.37 18.88 -6.94
C ALA A 114 15.61 17.97 -6.89
N GLY A 115 16.74 18.45 -6.37
CA GLY A 115 17.96 17.65 -6.21
C GLY A 115 17.85 16.52 -5.17
N ARG A 116 16.74 16.45 -4.42
CA ARG A 116 16.49 15.42 -3.42
C ARG A 116 15.33 14.49 -3.79
N VAL A 117 14.60 14.77 -4.88
CA VAL A 117 13.42 14.00 -5.29
C VAL A 117 13.67 13.36 -6.65
N THR A 118 13.56 12.05 -6.70
CA THR A 118 13.51 11.28 -7.95
C THR A 118 12.12 10.67 -8.06
N THR A 119 11.51 10.73 -9.26
CA THR A 119 10.18 10.15 -9.48
C THR A 119 10.25 8.92 -10.38
N ALA A 120 9.44 7.90 -10.09
CA ALA A 120 9.30 6.70 -10.91
C ALA A 120 7.82 6.38 -11.17
N VAL A 121 7.44 6.27 -12.45
CA VAL A 121 6.12 5.72 -12.79
C VAL A 121 6.17 4.21 -12.56
N HIS A 122 5.42 3.73 -11.58
CA HIS A 122 5.43 2.32 -11.20
C HIS A 122 4.08 1.89 -10.63
N ASP A 123 3.63 0.71 -11.04
CA ASP A 123 2.47 0.03 -10.45
C ASP A 123 2.96 -0.94 -9.38
N VAL A 124 2.53 -0.76 -8.14
CA VAL A 124 2.99 -1.57 -7.00
C VAL A 124 2.53 -3.04 -7.05
N ARG A 125 1.71 -3.42 -8.02
CA ARG A 125 1.39 -4.82 -8.32
C ARG A 125 2.52 -5.55 -9.02
N GLU A 126 3.47 -4.80 -9.59
CA GLU A 126 4.69 -5.33 -10.20
C GLU A 126 5.86 -5.27 -9.18
N PRO A 127 6.87 -6.14 -9.33
CA PRO A 127 8.06 -6.10 -8.49
C PRO A 127 8.72 -4.72 -8.51
N LEU A 128 9.16 -4.23 -7.35
CA LEU A 128 9.82 -2.92 -7.24
C LEU A 128 11.14 -2.90 -8.04
N PRO A 129 11.36 -1.93 -8.94
CA PRO A 129 12.56 -1.85 -9.79
C PRO A 129 13.78 -1.32 -9.01
N LEU A 130 14.04 -1.90 -7.87
CA LEU A 130 15.11 -1.53 -6.93
C LEU A 130 15.91 -2.76 -6.54
N ALA A 131 17.20 -2.56 -6.30
CA ALA A 131 18.06 -3.61 -5.76
C ALA A 131 17.67 -3.97 -4.32
N ASP A 132 18.04 -5.18 -3.90
CA ASP A 132 17.91 -5.60 -2.51
C ASP A 132 18.67 -4.65 -1.59
N ALA A 133 18.14 -4.39 -0.42
CA ALA A 133 18.77 -3.58 0.62
C ALA A 133 19.28 -2.21 0.11
N SER A 134 18.49 -1.52 -0.71
CA SER A 134 18.86 -0.26 -1.37
C SER A 134 18.32 0.99 -0.68
N VAL A 135 17.30 0.90 0.18
CA VAL A 135 16.71 2.04 0.87
C VAL A 135 16.68 1.84 2.39
N ASP A 136 16.64 2.93 3.14
CA ASP A 136 16.64 2.91 4.62
C ASP A 136 15.22 2.91 5.19
N GLY A 137 14.30 3.59 4.51
CA GLY A 137 12.91 3.72 4.92
C GLY A 137 11.94 3.61 3.75
N VAL A 138 10.77 3.06 4.00
CA VAL A 138 9.65 3.04 3.05
C VAL A 138 8.43 3.66 3.71
N PHE A 139 7.73 4.50 2.98
CA PHE A 139 6.48 5.13 3.40
C PHE A 139 5.38 4.86 2.39
N ALA A 140 4.19 4.52 2.87
CA ALA A 140 3.00 4.32 2.02
C ALA A 140 1.75 4.82 2.73
N HIS A 141 1.27 6.00 2.35
CA HIS A 141 0.05 6.57 2.95
C HIS A 141 -1.16 6.23 2.11
N MET A 142 -2.11 5.47 2.69
CA MET A 142 -3.36 5.08 2.04
C MET A 142 -3.19 4.31 0.71
N LEU A 143 -2.03 3.70 0.47
CA LEU A 143 -1.78 2.94 -0.76
C LEU A 143 -2.22 1.48 -0.66
N LEU A 144 -1.79 0.75 0.38
CA LEU A 144 -2.03 -0.70 0.50
C LEU A 144 -3.53 -1.04 0.53
N CYS A 145 -4.37 -0.08 0.91
CA CYS A 145 -5.82 -0.25 0.91
C CYS A 145 -6.49 0.22 -0.40
N MET A 146 -5.75 0.61 -1.44
CA MET A 146 -6.34 1.07 -2.72
C MET A 146 -6.45 -0.06 -3.73
N ALA A 147 -7.59 -0.77 -3.72
CA ALA A 147 -7.97 -1.81 -4.70
C ALA A 147 -6.92 -2.92 -4.91
N LEU A 148 -6.08 -3.18 -3.93
CA LEU A 148 -5.17 -4.34 -3.94
C LEU A 148 -5.86 -5.52 -3.26
N SER A 149 -5.76 -6.71 -3.86
CA SER A 149 -6.15 -7.97 -3.23
C SER A 149 -5.19 -8.32 -2.07
N THR A 150 -5.62 -9.17 -1.14
CA THR A 150 -4.76 -9.68 -0.07
C THR A 150 -3.46 -10.27 -0.62
N ARG A 151 -3.50 -11.00 -1.74
CA ARG A 151 -2.32 -11.56 -2.38
C ARG A 151 -1.34 -10.48 -2.88
N GLU A 152 -1.85 -9.43 -3.52
CA GLU A 152 -1.03 -8.32 -4.02
C GLU A 152 -0.43 -7.52 -2.86
N ILE A 153 -1.17 -7.36 -1.76
CA ILE A 153 -0.66 -6.70 -0.54
C ILE A 153 0.51 -7.49 0.06
N HIS A 154 0.39 -8.83 0.19
CA HIS A 154 1.50 -9.67 0.66
C HIS A 154 2.72 -9.55 -0.25
N ALA A 155 2.54 -9.66 -1.58
CA ALA A 155 3.62 -9.53 -2.54
C ALA A 155 4.33 -8.16 -2.43
N LEU A 156 3.56 -7.07 -2.28
CA LEU A 156 4.12 -5.73 -2.09
C LEU A 156 4.91 -5.62 -0.79
N VAL A 157 4.40 -6.17 0.33
CA VAL A 157 5.09 -6.13 1.62
C VAL A 157 6.39 -6.95 1.60
N ASP A 158 6.41 -8.08 0.87
CA ASP A 158 7.63 -8.86 0.63
C ASP A 158 8.66 -8.07 -0.20
N GLU A 159 8.22 -7.37 -1.25
CA GLU A 159 9.07 -6.49 -2.05
C GLU A 159 9.62 -5.31 -1.23
N VAL A 160 8.79 -4.69 -0.39
CA VAL A 160 9.24 -3.65 0.54
C VAL A 160 10.31 -4.19 1.48
N ARG A 161 10.14 -5.42 2.00
CA ARG A 161 11.13 -6.06 2.85
C ARG A 161 12.44 -6.33 2.09
N ARG A 162 12.37 -6.74 0.83
CA ARG A 162 13.53 -7.00 -0.03
C ARG A 162 14.36 -5.74 -0.27
N VAL A 163 13.71 -4.62 -0.59
CA VAL A 163 14.43 -3.37 -0.90
C VAL A 163 14.94 -2.62 0.32
N LEU A 164 14.38 -2.89 1.51
CA LEU A 164 14.85 -2.30 2.76
C LEU A 164 16.17 -2.91 3.22
N ARG A 165 17.09 -2.05 3.65
CA ARG A 165 18.30 -2.48 4.37
C ARG A 165 17.94 -3.20 5.66
N PRO A 166 18.80 -4.11 6.16
CA PRO A 166 18.64 -4.70 7.49
C PRO A 166 18.48 -3.63 8.57
N GLY A 167 17.42 -3.70 9.36
CA GLY A 167 17.03 -2.67 10.34
C GLY A 167 16.26 -1.50 9.75
N GLY A 168 16.00 -1.50 8.44
CA GLY A 168 15.20 -0.49 7.77
C GLY A 168 13.73 -0.50 8.21
N THR A 169 13.06 0.62 8.05
CA THR A 169 11.71 0.85 8.60
C THR A 169 10.68 1.03 7.50
N PHE A 170 9.54 0.37 7.66
CA PHE A 170 8.34 0.57 6.87
C PHE A 170 7.25 1.22 7.71
N VAL A 171 6.74 2.36 7.26
CA VAL A 171 5.57 3.04 7.83
C VAL A 171 4.48 3.10 6.79
N TYR A 172 3.32 2.53 7.09
CA TYR A 172 2.18 2.59 6.18
C TYR A 172 0.87 2.90 6.91
N THR A 173 -0.10 3.39 6.16
CA THR A 173 -1.45 3.59 6.68
C THR A 173 -2.49 2.91 5.83
N VAL A 174 -3.51 2.36 6.47
CA VAL A 174 -4.61 1.64 5.82
C VAL A 174 -5.93 1.92 6.51
N ARG A 175 -7.02 1.96 5.75
CA ARG A 175 -8.37 1.96 6.31
C ARG A 175 -8.68 0.59 6.91
N HIS A 176 -9.35 0.56 8.05
CA HIS A 176 -9.63 -0.69 8.73
C HIS A 176 -11.13 -1.01 8.80
N THR A 177 -11.47 -2.23 9.13
CA THR A 177 -12.86 -2.72 9.18
C THR A 177 -13.79 -2.02 10.18
N GLY A 178 -13.26 -1.16 11.04
CA GLY A 178 -14.05 -0.26 11.91
C GLY A 178 -14.44 1.06 11.25
N ASP A 179 -14.03 1.30 9.99
CA ASP A 179 -14.39 2.50 9.23
C ASP A 179 -15.88 2.48 8.84
N ALA A 180 -16.51 3.66 8.82
CA ALA A 180 -17.94 3.80 8.50
C ALA A 180 -18.32 3.36 7.07
N HIS A 181 -17.36 3.37 6.13
CA HIS A 181 -17.58 2.91 4.76
C HIS A 181 -17.31 1.42 4.55
N TYR A 182 -16.84 0.70 5.56
CA TYR A 182 -16.73 -0.74 5.49
C TYR A 182 -18.11 -1.38 5.28
N ARG A 183 -18.23 -2.22 4.28
CA ARG A 183 -19.50 -2.81 3.81
C ARG A 183 -20.51 -1.83 3.24
N ALA A 184 -20.07 -0.63 2.86
CA ALA A 184 -20.89 0.32 2.12
C ALA A 184 -20.53 0.31 0.62
N GLY A 185 -21.56 0.33 -0.24
CA GLY A 185 -21.39 0.31 -1.71
C GLY A 185 -21.29 -1.08 -2.31
N THR A 186 -20.48 -1.25 -3.36
CA THR A 186 -20.34 -2.49 -4.12
C THR A 186 -19.21 -3.36 -3.55
N ALA A 187 -19.52 -4.63 -3.25
CA ALA A 187 -18.53 -5.60 -2.79
C ALA A 187 -17.75 -6.21 -3.98
N HIS A 188 -16.44 -6.27 -3.89
CA HIS A 188 -15.56 -6.92 -4.88
C HIS A 188 -14.90 -8.20 -4.36
N GLY A 189 -15.26 -8.64 -3.15
CA GLY A 189 -14.58 -9.72 -2.43
C GLY A 189 -13.36 -9.22 -1.66
N ASP A 190 -12.70 -10.11 -0.89
CA ASP A 190 -11.43 -9.83 -0.21
C ASP A 190 -11.44 -8.56 0.66
N ASP A 191 -12.58 -8.28 1.34
CA ASP A 191 -12.83 -7.04 2.09
C ASP A 191 -12.68 -5.75 1.28
N ILE A 192 -12.76 -5.82 -0.08
CA ILE A 192 -12.76 -4.66 -0.97
C ILE A 192 -14.19 -4.18 -1.21
N TRP A 193 -14.42 -2.91 -0.92
CA TRP A 193 -15.69 -2.23 -1.11
C TRP A 193 -15.50 -0.94 -1.90
N GLU A 194 -16.37 -0.74 -2.90
CA GLU A 194 -16.34 0.46 -3.74
C GLU A 194 -17.45 1.42 -3.36
N HIS A 195 -17.09 2.64 -3.07
CA HIS A 195 -18.00 3.74 -2.81
C HIS A 195 -17.52 5.02 -3.49
N GLY A 196 -18.40 5.69 -4.23
CA GLY A 196 -18.06 6.93 -4.94
C GLY A 196 -16.94 6.78 -6.00
N GLY A 197 -16.80 5.58 -6.58
CA GLY A 197 -15.76 5.28 -7.58
C GLY A 197 -14.40 4.90 -6.99
N PHE A 198 -14.26 4.87 -5.67
CA PHE A 198 -13.04 4.43 -4.99
C PHE A 198 -13.24 3.04 -4.40
N ALA A 199 -12.45 2.08 -4.86
CA ALA A 199 -12.40 0.74 -4.29
C ALA A 199 -11.34 0.69 -3.18
N VAL A 200 -11.77 0.32 -1.99
CA VAL A 200 -10.94 0.28 -0.78
C VAL A 200 -10.97 -1.12 -0.17
N HIS A 201 -9.80 -1.67 0.06
CA HIS A 201 -9.60 -2.87 0.86
C HIS A 201 -9.55 -2.47 2.34
N PHE A 202 -10.52 -2.91 3.12
CA PHE A 202 -10.58 -2.60 4.55
C PHE A 202 -9.86 -3.67 5.35
N PHE A 203 -8.82 -3.28 6.05
CA PHE A 203 -7.94 -4.21 6.77
C PHE A 203 -8.57 -4.70 8.08
N PRO A 204 -8.84 -5.99 8.24
CA PRO A 204 -9.01 -6.58 9.57
C PRO A 204 -7.65 -6.57 10.29
N ARG A 205 -7.65 -6.50 11.62
CA ARG A 205 -6.41 -6.51 12.42
C ARG A 205 -5.55 -7.76 12.12
N ALA A 206 -6.19 -8.89 11.88
CA ALA A 206 -5.50 -10.14 11.54
C ALA A 206 -4.65 -10.03 10.27
N LEU A 207 -5.05 -9.22 9.27
CA LEU A 207 -4.23 -8.98 8.09
C LEU A 207 -2.96 -8.20 8.45
N VAL A 208 -3.04 -7.17 9.28
CA VAL A 208 -1.85 -6.44 9.75
C VAL A 208 -0.89 -7.38 10.49
N ASP A 209 -1.41 -8.24 11.37
CA ASP A 209 -0.60 -9.19 12.12
C ASP A 209 0.06 -10.24 11.19
N ALA A 210 -0.66 -10.70 10.15
CA ALA A 210 -0.11 -11.61 9.14
C ALA A 210 1.01 -10.95 8.31
N LEU A 211 0.83 -9.70 7.89
CA LEU A 211 1.85 -8.94 7.15
C LEU A 211 3.10 -8.64 7.99
N ALA A 212 2.97 -8.68 9.31
CA ALA A 212 4.08 -8.45 10.24
C ALA A 212 4.82 -9.73 10.66
N ALA A 213 4.49 -10.91 10.12
CA ALA A 213 5.01 -12.21 10.59
C ALA A 213 6.55 -12.30 10.56
N ASP A 214 7.20 -11.73 9.53
CA ASP A 214 8.66 -11.71 9.36
C ASP A 214 9.29 -10.35 9.68
N TRP A 215 8.56 -9.50 10.39
CA TRP A 215 8.98 -8.15 10.76
C TRP A 215 9.06 -8.00 12.28
N ILE A 216 9.69 -6.94 12.72
CA ILE A 216 9.57 -6.47 14.09
C ILE A 216 8.48 -5.40 14.10
N LEU A 217 7.26 -5.79 14.48
CA LEU A 217 6.14 -4.85 14.60
C LEU A 217 6.40 -3.90 15.77
N ARG A 218 6.51 -2.60 15.48
CA ARG A 218 6.80 -1.55 16.47
C ARG A 218 5.54 -0.90 17.00
N GLU A 219 4.59 -0.62 16.09
CA GLU A 219 3.37 0.10 16.44
C GLU A 219 2.23 -0.25 15.49
N VAL A 220 1.02 -0.31 16.03
CA VAL A 220 -0.24 -0.21 15.28
C VAL A 220 -1.09 0.83 15.97
N HIS A 221 -1.10 2.04 15.44
CA HIS A 221 -1.78 3.20 16.02
C HIS A 221 -3.07 3.51 15.29
N PRO A 222 -4.24 3.48 15.96
CA PRO A 222 -5.50 3.91 15.37
C PRO A 222 -5.59 5.43 15.33
N PHE A 223 -6.07 5.99 14.22
CA PHE A 223 -6.34 7.42 14.09
C PHE A 223 -7.47 7.67 13.08
N GLU A 224 -7.96 8.90 13.08
CA GLU A 224 -9.00 9.36 12.16
C GLU A 224 -8.45 10.47 11.26
N GLU A 225 -8.84 10.50 9.99
CA GLU A 225 -8.40 11.50 9.03
C GLU A 225 -9.57 12.03 8.19
N GLY A 226 -9.56 13.34 7.93
CA GLY A 226 -10.52 14.04 7.08
C GLY A 226 -11.84 14.42 7.75
N GLY A 227 -12.63 15.25 7.04
CA GLY A 227 -13.89 15.79 7.55
C GLY A 227 -15.03 14.76 7.68
N LEU A 228 -14.98 13.67 6.90
CA LEU A 228 -15.70 12.43 7.17
C LEU A 228 -14.67 11.47 7.76
N PRO A 229 -14.73 11.17 9.05
CA PRO A 229 -13.61 10.51 9.72
C PRO A 229 -13.38 9.12 9.13
N ARG A 230 -12.37 9.02 8.26
CA ARG A 230 -11.81 7.76 7.84
C ARG A 230 -11.06 7.18 9.02
N ARG A 231 -11.36 5.96 9.39
CA ARG A 231 -10.67 5.25 10.46
C ARG A 231 -9.53 4.42 9.91
N LEU A 232 -8.34 4.77 10.33
CA LEU A 232 -7.09 4.20 9.83
C LEU A 232 -6.27 3.57 10.94
N TRP A 233 -5.40 2.63 10.53
CA TRP A 233 -4.22 2.28 11.28
C TRP A 233 -2.99 2.89 10.61
N ARG A 234 -2.12 3.47 11.43
CA ARG A 234 -0.72 3.70 11.10
C ARG A 234 0.08 2.53 11.67
N VAL A 235 0.79 1.84 10.79
CA VAL A 235 1.61 0.69 11.16
C VAL A 235 3.07 1.05 10.94
N THR A 236 3.89 0.80 11.97
CA THR A 236 5.34 0.94 11.92
C THR A 236 5.97 -0.41 12.19
N GLN A 237 6.79 -0.89 11.25
CA GLN A 237 7.51 -2.15 11.38
C GLN A 237 8.92 -2.02 10.83
N THR A 238 9.86 -2.84 11.36
CA THR A 238 11.26 -2.81 10.94
C THR A 238 11.72 -4.20 10.52
N THR A 239 12.59 -4.26 9.50
CA THR A 239 13.26 -5.52 9.16
C THR A 239 14.19 -5.91 10.32
N PRO A 240 14.45 -7.22 10.53
CA PRO A 240 15.49 -7.64 11.46
C PRO A 240 16.83 -6.97 11.12
N GLY A 241 17.53 -6.49 12.15
CA GLY A 241 18.88 -5.93 12.00
C GLY A 241 19.89 -6.99 11.57
N PRO A 242 21.11 -6.60 11.19
CA PRO A 242 22.15 -7.56 10.87
C PRO A 242 22.38 -8.48 12.07
N SER A 243 22.41 -9.79 11.83
CA SER A 243 22.73 -10.78 12.86
C SER A 243 24.09 -10.43 13.47
N ARG A 244 24.15 -10.17 14.77
CA ARG A 244 25.44 -10.01 15.46
C ARG A 244 26.22 -11.31 15.27
N PRO A 245 27.46 -11.26 14.77
CA PRO A 245 28.28 -12.46 14.71
C PRO A 245 28.34 -13.06 16.10
N VAL A 246 27.97 -14.32 16.22
CA VAL A 246 28.13 -15.07 17.48
C VAL A 246 29.63 -15.10 17.76
N ARG A 247 30.08 -14.37 18.81
CA ARG A 247 31.45 -14.51 19.28
C ARG A 247 31.66 -15.99 19.62
N PRO A 248 32.62 -16.65 18.98
CA PRO A 248 32.94 -18.03 19.39
C PRO A 248 33.23 -18.04 20.88
N ALA A 249 32.68 -19.01 21.59
CA ALA A 249 32.96 -19.19 23.00
C ALA A 249 34.50 -19.30 23.21
N PRO A 250 35.05 -18.69 24.26
CA PRO A 250 36.47 -18.84 24.55
C PRO A 250 36.80 -20.33 24.66
N ARG A 251 37.79 -20.78 23.91
CA ARG A 251 38.29 -22.17 24.04
C ARG A 251 38.70 -22.39 25.50
N ARG A 252 38.14 -23.44 26.08
CA ARG A 252 38.60 -23.90 27.38
C ARG A 252 40.09 -24.22 27.25
N PRO A 253 40.97 -23.79 28.20
CA PRO A 253 42.35 -24.24 28.21
C PRO A 253 42.38 -25.76 28.36
N ASP A 254 43.16 -26.43 27.51
CA ASP A 254 43.41 -27.86 27.64
C ASP A 254 43.97 -28.12 29.07
N PRO A 255 43.49 -29.18 29.76
CA PRO A 255 44.08 -29.57 31.01
C PRO A 255 45.52 -29.99 30.72
N ALA A 256 46.48 -29.26 31.32
CA ALA A 256 47.86 -29.62 31.26
C ALA A 256 48.02 -31.05 31.79
N GLU A 257 48.62 -31.90 30.96
CA GLU A 257 49.10 -33.20 31.39
C GLU A 257 50.15 -32.96 32.51
N GLY A 258 49.82 -33.47 33.72
CA GLY A 258 50.74 -33.57 34.85
C GLY A 258 51.34 -34.97 34.93
#